data_b7f58ab629c5d998b097df82d253fc66
#
_entry.id   b7f58ab629c5d998b097df82d253fc66
#
_cell.length_a   1.000
_cell.length_b   1.000
_cell.length_c   1.000
_cell.angle_alpha   90.00
_cell.angle_beta   90.00
_cell.angle_gamma   90.00
#
_symmetry.space_group_name_H-M   'P 1'
#
loop_
_entity.id
_entity.type
_entity.pdbx_description
1 polymer ?
#
loop_
_entity_poly.entity_id
_entity_poly.type
_entity_poly.pdbx_seq_one_letter_code
_entity_poly.pdbx_strand_id
1 'polypeptide(L)'
;MFRNLDTRAWEEDLQKGLATQQEIIETLGEKYVPESVQRGIDYNRSRINEFSNFNKYSPSLNAWLSELFETTGFVDDPMWSGLEGGWFGTVCRKGDLLIGILVDVSQFQVTIKAAEYSKWHENWYYTIIDRTKKNGLWQDTDPKKDMTSYENRPFFDNPINEATARHFADLAMEAIDKYIERCA
;
A
#
# COMPACT_ATOMS: atom_id res chain seq x y z
N MET A 1 -4.95 4.83 -9.80
CA MET A 1 -6.04 4.52 -8.82
C MET A 1 -5.97 3.08 -8.41
N PHE A 2 -6.35 2.79 -7.17
CA PHE A 2 -6.52 1.40 -6.75
C PHE A 2 -7.53 0.78 -7.70
N ARG A 3 -7.06 -0.08 -8.60
CA ARG A 3 -7.97 -0.72 -9.54
C ARG A 3 -9.00 -1.53 -8.76
N ASN A 4 -10.23 -1.61 -9.28
CA ASN A 4 -11.15 -2.67 -8.92
C ASN A 4 -10.51 -4.00 -9.33
N LEU A 5 -9.55 -4.45 -8.53
CA LEU A 5 -9.12 -5.83 -8.61
C LEU A 5 -10.34 -6.63 -8.15
N ASP A 6 -10.83 -7.50 -9.01
CA ASP A 6 -11.84 -8.46 -8.57
C ASP A 6 -11.18 -9.47 -7.62
N THR A 7 -10.99 -9.01 -6.39
CA THR A 7 -10.39 -9.82 -5.33
C THR A 7 -11.36 -10.89 -4.83
N ARG A 8 -12.62 -10.89 -5.28
CA ARG A 8 -13.64 -11.86 -4.83
C ARG A 8 -13.28 -13.28 -5.18
N ALA A 9 -12.82 -13.52 -6.41
CA ALA A 9 -12.38 -14.86 -6.81
C ALA A 9 -11.21 -15.35 -5.95
N TRP A 10 -10.27 -14.48 -5.61
CA TRP A 10 -9.15 -14.83 -4.74
C TRP A 10 -9.58 -15.05 -3.29
N GLU A 11 -10.51 -14.23 -2.80
CA GLU A 11 -11.10 -14.41 -1.47
C GLU A 11 -11.84 -15.75 -1.38
N GLU A 12 -12.64 -16.09 -2.39
CA GLU A 12 -13.33 -17.37 -2.47
C GLU A 12 -12.37 -18.57 -2.49
N ASP A 13 -11.28 -18.50 -3.24
CA ASP A 13 -10.27 -19.55 -3.30
C ASP A 13 -9.52 -19.73 -1.97
N LEU A 14 -9.23 -18.61 -1.29
CA LEU A 14 -8.64 -18.65 0.06
C LEU A 14 -9.61 -19.22 1.09
N GLN A 15 -10.91 -18.90 1.00
CA GLN A 15 -11.94 -19.47 1.87
C GLN A 15 -12.09 -20.98 1.66
N LYS A 16 -12.07 -21.45 0.40
CA LYS A 16 -12.05 -22.90 0.09
C LYS A 16 -10.82 -23.59 0.67
N GLY A 17 -9.64 -22.97 0.50
CA GLY A 17 -8.39 -23.48 1.08
C GLY A 17 -8.45 -23.58 2.60
N LEU A 18 -9.03 -22.57 3.26
CA LEU A 18 -9.22 -22.56 4.70
C LEU A 18 -10.18 -23.66 5.17
N ALA A 19 -11.30 -23.88 4.46
CA ALA A 19 -12.24 -24.94 4.76
C ALA A 19 -11.60 -26.33 4.65
N THR A 20 -10.81 -26.57 3.60
CA THR A 20 -10.06 -27.83 3.44
C THR A 20 -9.05 -28.05 4.58
N GLN A 21 -8.36 -27.00 5.01
CA GLN A 21 -7.42 -27.09 6.14
C GLN A 21 -8.14 -27.39 7.45
N GLN A 22 -9.32 -26.81 7.69
CA GLN A 22 -10.15 -27.11 8.85
C GLN A 22 -10.63 -28.56 8.86
N GLU A 23 -11.06 -29.09 7.72
CA GLU A 23 -11.44 -30.51 7.58
C GLU A 23 -10.29 -31.45 7.92
N ILE A 24 -9.06 -31.11 7.52
CA ILE A 24 -7.87 -31.88 7.90
C ILE A 24 -7.68 -31.86 9.42
N ILE A 25 -7.84 -30.72 10.08
CA ILE A 25 -7.71 -30.59 11.53
C ILE A 25 -8.78 -31.46 12.23
N GLU A 26 -10.02 -31.39 11.79
CA GLU A 26 -11.13 -32.17 12.35
C GLU A 26 -10.89 -33.68 12.21
N THR A 27 -10.32 -34.09 11.06
CA THR A 27 -10.04 -35.49 10.76
C THR A 27 -8.87 -36.04 11.59
N LEU A 28 -7.79 -35.28 11.71
CA LEU A 28 -6.57 -35.71 12.40
C LEU A 28 -6.62 -35.44 13.91
N GLY A 29 -7.45 -34.48 14.34
CA GLY A 29 -7.44 -33.90 15.67
C GLY A 29 -6.31 -32.85 15.84
N GLU A 30 -6.60 -31.77 16.55
CA GLU A 30 -5.68 -30.63 16.73
C GLU A 30 -4.26 -31.03 17.16
N LYS A 31 -4.18 -32.07 17.98
CA LYS A 31 -2.93 -32.59 18.55
C LYS A 31 -1.92 -33.11 17.51
N TYR A 32 -2.41 -33.45 16.31
CA TYR A 32 -1.60 -34.05 15.25
C TYR A 32 -1.43 -33.19 14.05
N VAL A 33 -1.92 -31.94 14.10
CA VAL A 33 -1.81 -31.00 12.99
C VAL A 33 -0.38 -30.48 12.85
N PRO A 34 0.26 -30.67 11.69
CA PRO A 34 1.59 -30.13 11.49
C PRO A 34 1.59 -28.60 11.61
N GLU A 35 2.66 -28.05 12.17
CA GLU A 35 2.83 -26.58 12.29
C GLU A 35 2.72 -25.86 10.94
N SER A 36 3.12 -26.52 9.84
CA SER A 36 2.96 -25.99 8.49
C SER A 36 1.51 -25.77 8.09
N VAL A 37 0.59 -26.61 8.55
CA VAL A 37 -0.86 -26.47 8.30
C VAL A 37 -1.38 -25.29 9.10
N GLN A 38 -1.00 -25.16 10.36
CA GLN A 38 -1.40 -24.02 11.19
C GLN A 38 -0.92 -22.69 10.59
N ARG A 39 0.34 -22.63 10.16
CA ARG A 39 0.87 -21.43 9.47
C ARG A 39 0.10 -21.11 8.18
N GLY A 40 -0.32 -22.15 7.44
CA GLY A 40 -1.16 -21.97 6.25
C GLY A 40 -2.53 -21.37 6.57
N ILE A 41 -3.15 -21.81 7.66
CA ILE A 41 -4.43 -21.28 8.15
C ILE A 41 -4.29 -19.81 8.53
N ASP A 42 -3.27 -19.47 9.31
CA ASP A 42 -3.03 -18.10 9.77
C ASP A 42 -2.74 -17.18 8.58
N TYR A 43 -1.97 -17.66 7.60
CA TYR A 43 -1.74 -16.94 6.35
C TYR A 43 -3.04 -16.68 5.57
N ASN A 44 -3.87 -17.72 5.36
CA ASN A 44 -5.11 -17.56 4.60
C ASN A 44 -6.10 -16.63 5.31
N ARG A 45 -6.20 -16.69 6.63
CA ARG A 45 -7.03 -15.76 7.43
C ARG A 45 -6.54 -14.32 7.29
N SER A 46 -5.24 -14.10 7.35
CA SER A 46 -4.66 -12.76 7.16
C SER A 46 -4.99 -12.22 5.77
N ARG A 47 -4.82 -13.03 4.72
CA ARG A 47 -5.12 -12.61 3.35
C ARG A 47 -6.60 -12.34 3.11
N ILE A 48 -7.50 -13.12 3.67
CA ILE A 48 -8.95 -12.87 3.60
C ILE A 48 -9.28 -11.51 4.24
N ASN A 49 -8.71 -11.20 5.40
CA ASN A 49 -8.90 -9.92 6.05
C ASN A 49 -8.37 -8.75 5.21
N GLU A 50 -7.21 -8.91 4.59
CA GLU A 50 -6.63 -7.92 3.68
C GLU A 50 -7.56 -7.63 2.50
N PHE A 51 -8.08 -8.66 1.84
CA PHE A 51 -9.01 -8.49 0.71
C PHE A 51 -10.34 -7.88 1.14
N SER A 52 -10.87 -8.28 2.27
CA SER A 52 -12.10 -7.70 2.83
C SER A 52 -11.92 -6.20 3.13
N ASN A 53 -10.78 -5.83 3.73
CA ASN A 53 -10.46 -4.43 4.00
C ASN A 53 -10.26 -3.65 2.69
N PHE A 54 -9.57 -4.21 1.71
CA PHE A 54 -9.43 -3.60 0.40
C PHE A 54 -10.78 -3.31 -0.24
N ASN A 55 -11.66 -4.32 -0.32
CA ASN A 55 -12.98 -4.17 -0.93
C ASN A 55 -13.84 -3.12 -0.20
N LYS A 56 -13.67 -3.02 1.11
CA LYS A 56 -14.40 -2.05 1.94
C LYS A 56 -13.91 -0.62 1.74
N TYR A 57 -12.61 -0.42 1.68
CA TYR A 57 -12.01 0.92 1.80
C TYR A 57 -11.53 1.52 0.48
N SER A 58 -11.14 0.70 -0.49
CA SER A 58 -10.58 1.21 -1.76
C SER A 58 -11.49 2.16 -2.53
N PRO A 59 -12.83 2.00 -2.59
CA PRO A 59 -13.67 2.93 -3.33
C PRO A 59 -13.61 4.36 -2.81
N SER A 60 -13.66 4.53 -1.49
CA SER A 60 -13.61 5.85 -0.86
C SER A 60 -12.23 6.49 -0.97
N LEU A 61 -11.17 5.71 -0.79
CA LEU A 61 -9.80 6.18 -0.96
C LEU A 61 -9.53 6.58 -2.41
N ASN A 62 -10.07 5.83 -3.38
CA ASN A 62 -10.00 6.18 -4.80
C ASN A 62 -10.67 7.52 -5.11
N ALA A 63 -11.85 7.80 -4.53
CA ALA A 63 -12.53 9.06 -4.73
C ALA A 63 -11.67 10.25 -4.26
N TRP A 64 -11.04 10.12 -3.10
CA TRP A 64 -10.19 11.16 -2.55
C TRP A 64 -8.88 11.35 -3.34
N LEU A 65 -8.26 10.26 -3.76
CA LEU A 65 -7.06 10.33 -4.59
C LEU A 65 -7.38 10.88 -5.98
N SER A 66 -8.57 10.60 -6.53
CA SER A 66 -8.99 11.20 -7.80
C SER A 66 -9.07 12.73 -7.71
N GLU A 67 -9.69 13.26 -6.65
CA GLU A 67 -9.73 14.69 -6.41
C GLU A 67 -8.33 15.29 -6.28
N LEU A 68 -7.44 14.61 -5.56
CA LEU A 68 -6.05 15.02 -5.43
C LEU A 68 -5.33 15.03 -6.78
N PHE A 69 -5.54 14.03 -7.62
CA PHE A 69 -4.94 13.96 -8.96
C PHE A 69 -5.43 15.10 -9.86
N GLU A 70 -6.74 15.36 -9.88
CA GLU A 70 -7.33 16.45 -10.64
C GLU A 70 -6.77 17.82 -10.22
N THR A 71 -6.67 18.08 -8.92
CA THR A 71 -6.18 19.36 -8.40
C THR A 71 -4.69 19.57 -8.60
N THR A 72 -3.90 18.51 -8.59
CA THR A 72 -2.43 18.58 -8.73
C THR A 72 -1.93 18.34 -10.15
N GLY A 73 -2.82 17.87 -11.05
CA GLY A 73 -2.48 17.55 -12.44
C GLY A 73 -1.69 16.24 -12.59
N PHE A 74 -1.71 15.36 -11.60
CA PHE A 74 -1.24 13.99 -11.77
C PHE A 74 -2.31 13.15 -12.46
N VAL A 75 -1.86 12.14 -13.19
CA VAL A 75 -2.73 11.16 -13.85
C VAL A 75 -2.39 9.77 -13.35
N ASP A 76 -3.39 8.90 -13.31
CA ASP A 76 -3.20 7.50 -12.96
C ASP A 76 -2.26 6.81 -13.95
N ASP A 77 -1.27 6.08 -13.44
CA ASP A 77 -0.39 5.25 -14.28
C ASP A 77 -0.80 3.78 -14.14
N PRO A 78 -1.34 3.17 -15.22
CA PRO A 78 -1.87 1.82 -15.15
C PRO A 78 -0.81 0.73 -15.00
N MET A 79 0.47 1.03 -15.13
CA MET A 79 1.54 0.02 -15.09
C MET A 79 1.73 -0.60 -13.70
N TRP A 80 1.25 0.07 -12.64
CA TRP A 80 1.58 -0.29 -11.26
C TRP A 80 0.40 -0.36 -10.29
N SER A 81 -0.73 -0.85 -10.70
CA SER A 81 -1.77 -1.18 -9.74
C SER A 81 -1.67 -2.64 -9.35
N GLY A 82 -1.28 -2.93 -8.12
CA GLY A 82 -1.14 -4.29 -7.64
C GLY A 82 -1.23 -4.42 -6.13
N LEU A 83 -1.58 -5.61 -5.72
CA LEU A 83 -1.37 -6.14 -4.38
C LEU A 83 0.07 -6.64 -4.31
N GLU A 84 0.93 -6.00 -3.57
CA GLU A 84 2.25 -6.52 -3.27
C GLU A 84 2.38 -6.67 -1.76
N GLY A 85 2.46 -7.91 -1.28
CA GLY A 85 2.75 -8.22 0.12
C GLY A 85 1.71 -7.72 1.16
N GLY A 86 0.43 -7.60 0.79
CA GLY A 86 -0.61 -7.09 1.69
C GLY A 86 -0.83 -5.58 1.63
N TRP A 87 -0.07 -4.87 0.82
CA TRP A 87 -0.19 -3.46 0.59
C TRP A 87 -1.07 -3.16 -0.61
N PHE A 88 -1.90 -2.13 -0.48
CA PHE A 88 -2.69 -1.60 -1.59
C PHE A 88 -1.96 -0.40 -2.16
N GLY A 89 -1.56 -0.51 -3.41
CA GLY A 89 -0.78 0.53 -4.06
C GLY A 89 -1.46 1.13 -5.29
N THR A 90 -1.23 2.41 -5.49
CA THR A 90 -1.53 3.10 -6.74
C THR A 90 -0.32 3.92 -7.16
N VAL A 91 -0.15 4.09 -8.46
CA VAL A 91 0.89 4.96 -9.01
C VAL A 91 0.24 6.04 -9.85
N CYS A 92 0.71 7.25 -9.70
CA CYS A 92 0.33 8.38 -10.53
C CYS A 92 1.57 9.03 -11.15
N ARG A 93 1.35 9.77 -12.23
CA ARG A 93 2.42 10.40 -12.99
C ARG A 93 2.09 11.83 -13.35
N LYS A 94 3.12 12.69 -13.34
CA LYS A 94 3.08 14.05 -13.89
C LYS A 94 4.38 14.33 -14.62
N GLY A 95 4.34 14.35 -15.96
CA GLY A 95 5.56 14.45 -16.76
C GLY A 95 6.51 13.27 -16.49
N ASP A 96 7.74 13.57 -16.08
CA ASP A 96 8.75 12.56 -15.73
C ASP A 96 8.70 12.11 -14.25
N LEU A 97 7.77 12.63 -13.47
CA LEU A 97 7.65 12.29 -12.05
C LEU A 97 6.62 11.18 -11.84
N LEU A 98 7.06 10.06 -11.25
CA LEU A 98 6.23 8.99 -10.72
C LEU A 98 6.07 9.14 -9.21
N ILE A 99 4.86 8.94 -8.70
CA ILE A 99 4.58 8.80 -7.28
C ILE A 99 3.82 7.50 -7.06
N GLY A 100 4.36 6.66 -6.19
CA GLY A 100 3.71 5.46 -5.70
C GLY A 100 3.15 5.69 -4.30
N ILE A 101 1.87 5.37 -4.09
CA ILE A 101 1.21 5.44 -2.79
C ILE A 101 0.85 4.02 -2.39
N LEU A 102 1.32 3.59 -1.24
CA LEU A 102 1.06 2.30 -0.64
C LEU A 102 0.35 2.52 0.69
N VAL A 103 -0.78 1.88 0.89
CA VAL A 103 -1.58 2.00 2.12
C VAL A 103 -1.89 0.61 2.66
N ASP A 104 -1.59 0.36 3.91
CA ASP A 104 -2.11 -0.76 4.69
C ASP A 104 -3.12 -0.24 5.71
N VAL A 105 -4.39 -0.42 5.40
CA VAL A 105 -5.47 0.07 6.27
C VAL A 105 -5.58 -0.74 7.56
N SER A 106 -5.15 -1.99 7.54
CA SER A 106 -5.22 -2.87 8.73
C SER A 106 -4.20 -2.48 9.80
N GLN A 107 -3.04 -2.01 9.38
CA GLN A 107 -1.95 -1.56 10.25
C GLN A 107 -1.84 -0.04 10.34
N PHE A 108 -2.69 0.69 9.62
CA PHE A 108 -2.61 2.15 9.48
C PHE A 108 -1.21 2.60 9.09
N GLN A 109 -0.65 1.94 8.08
CA GLN A 109 0.66 2.28 7.55
C GLN A 109 0.53 2.89 6.15
N VAL A 110 1.33 3.91 5.88
CA VAL A 110 1.39 4.60 4.59
C VAL A 110 2.84 4.72 4.17
N THR A 111 3.12 4.31 2.93
CA THR A 111 4.42 4.56 2.30
C THR A 111 4.18 5.30 0.98
N ILE A 112 4.84 6.44 0.82
CA ILE A 112 4.82 7.21 -0.42
C ILE A 112 6.24 7.23 -0.98
N LYS A 113 6.35 6.79 -2.22
CA LYS A 113 7.63 6.72 -2.94
C LYS A 113 7.57 7.58 -4.19
N ALA A 114 8.72 8.06 -4.64
CA ALA A 114 8.85 8.79 -5.89
C ALA A 114 9.99 8.24 -6.74
N ALA A 115 9.88 8.41 -8.05
CA ALA A 115 10.94 8.09 -9.01
C ALA A 115 10.89 9.05 -10.21
N GLU A 116 11.97 9.16 -10.93
CA GLU A 116 11.97 9.72 -12.28
C GLU A 116 11.52 8.63 -13.26
N TYR A 117 10.47 8.91 -14.05
CA TYR A 117 9.89 7.92 -14.97
C TYR A 117 10.91 7.35 -15.96
N SER A 118 11.80 8.20 -16.43
CA SER A 118 12.88 7.81 -17.34
C SER A 118 13.89 6.83 -16.72
N LYS A 119 13.94 6.75 -15.39
CA LYS A 119 14.90 5.95 -14.62
C LYS A 119 14.27 4.87 -13.73
N TRP A 120 12.95 4.72 -13.75
CA TRP A 120 12.23 3.86 -12.80
C TRP A 120 12.66 2.37 -12.85
N HIS A 121 13.04 1.86 -14.02
CA HIS A 121 13.52 0.49 -14.18
C HIS A 121 14.90 0.24 -13.59
N GLU A 122 15.61 1.27 -13.16
CA GLU A 122 16.89 1.17 -12.46
C GLU A 122 16.70 1.07 -10.94
N ASN A 123 15.47 0.86 -10.45
CA ASN A 123 15.10 0.82 -9.02
C ASN A 123 15.40 2.13 -8.26
N TRP A 124 15.30 3.25 -8.92
CA TRP A 124 15.54 4.58 -8.35
C TRP A 124 14.29 5.13 -7.65
N TYR A 125 13.71 4.30 -6.76
CA TYR A 125 12.60 4.75 -5.94
C TYR A 125 13.12 5.38 -4.66
N TYR A 126 12.67 6.60 -4.41
CA TYR A 126 12.95 7.33 -3.18
C TYR A 126 11.70 7.26 -2.28
N THR A 127 11.89 6.84 -1.04
CA THR A 127 10.82 6.87 -0.04
C THR A 127 10.70 8.27 0.51
N ILE A 128 9.55 8.93 0.29
CA ILE A 128 9.27 10.28 0.79
C ILE A 128 8.63 10.18 2.18
N ILE A 129 7.67 9.27 2.32
CA ILE A 129 6.93 9.04 3.56
C ILE A 129 6.88 7.54 3.81
N ASP A 130 7.20 7.15 5.03
CA ASP A 130 7.01 5.80 5.54
C ASP A 130 6.60 5.92 7.01
N ARG A 131 5.28 5.84 7.27
CA ARG A 131 4.70 6.13 8.57
C ARG A 131 3.66 5.10 8.97
N THR A 132 3.62 4.83 10.27
CA THR A 132 2.57 4.03 10.90
C THR A 132 1.82 4.87 11.92
N LYS A 133 0.48 4.80 11.94
CA LYS A 133 -0.34 5.51 12.92
C LYS A 133 -0.45 4.68 14.19
N LYS A 134 0.07 5.21 15.30
CA LYS A 134 -0.04 4.60 16.65
C LYS A 134 -0.61 5.63 17.62
N ASN A 135 -1.60 5.23 18.42
CA ASN A 135 -2.24 6.11 19.40
C ASN A 135 -2.77 7.42 18.79
N GLY A 136 -3.29 7.36 17.57
CA GLY A 136 -3.82 8.54 16.87
C GLY A 136 -2.75 9.44 16.23
N LEU A 137 -1.47 9.13 16.38
CA LEU A 137 -0.36 9.92 15.84
C LEU A 137 0.42 9.15 14.79
N TRP A 138 0.84 9.83 13.73
CA TRP A 138 1.76 9.29 12.74
C TRP A 138 3.19 9.28 13.27
N GLN A 139 3.86 8.15 13.11
CA GLN A 139 5.25 7.95 13.47
C GLN A 139 6.01 7.42 12.27
N ASP A 140 7.18 7.97 12.00
CA ASP A 140 8.06 7.47 10.95
C ASP A 140 8.52 6.05 11.31
N THR A 141 8.37 5.12 10.38
CA THR A 141 8.73 3.71 10.58
C THR A 141 10.23 3.48 10.39
N ASP A 142 10.88 4.31 9.58
CA ASP A 142 12.32 4.27 9.36
C ASP A 142 12.91 5.69 9.29
N PRO A 143 13.15 6.32 10.44
CA PRO A 143 13.71 7.66 10.49
C PRO A 143 15.13 7.76 9.88
N LYS A 144 15.79 6.62 9.63
CA LYS A 144 17.11 6.58 8.97
C LYS A 144 17.02 6.62 7.45
N LYS A 145 15.84 6.41 6.90
CA LYS A 145 15.53 6.58 5.47
C LYS A 145 15.01 7.98 5.14
N ASP A 146 15.37 8.98 5.93
CA ASP A 146 15.26 10.34 5.46
C ASP A 146 16.07 10.42 4.16
N MET A 147 15.42 10.84 3.11
CA MET A 147 15.96 10.87 1.75
C MET A 147 17.16 11.80 1.61
N THR A 148 17.35 12.69 2.58
CA THR A 148 18.53 13.52 2.71
C THR A 148 19.76 12.74 3.16
N SER A 149 19.60 11.53 3.71
CA SER A 149 20.68 10.71 4.27
C SER A 149 21.29 9.70 3.30
N TYR A 150 20.74 9.54 2.10
CA TYR A 150 21.35 8.72 1.09
C TYR A 150 22.55 9.44 0.48
N GLU A 151 23.70 9.38 1.15
CA GLU A 151 25.03 9.77 0.68
C GLU A 151 25.15 11.19 0.11
N ASN A 152 24.44 12.20 0.63
CA ASN A 152 24.48 13.58 0.12
C ASN A 152 24.11 13.72 -1.38
N ARG A 153 23.43 12.74 -1.94
CA ARG A 153 22.93 12.86 -3.32
C ARG A 153 21.62 13.61 -3.32
N PRO A 154 21.42 14.51 -4.27
CA PRO A 154 20.12 15.13 -4.46
C PRO A 154 19.07 14.04 -4.73
N PHE A 155 17.88 14.22 -4.16
CA PHE A 155 16.75 13.30 -4.31
C PHE A 155 16.41 13.03 -5.78
N PHE A 156 16.42 14.09 -6.57
CA PHE A 156 16.37 14.06 -8.02
C PHE A 156 17.45 14.94 -8.61
N ASP A 157 17.89 14.65 -9.81
CA ASP A 157 18.73 15.57 -10.60
C ASP A 157 17.99 16.87 -10.91
N ASN A 158 16.65 16.85 -10.84
CA ASN A 158 15.78 17.99 -11.04
C ASN A 158 15.13 18.45 -9.72
N PRO A 159 15.57 19.57 -9.12
CA PRO A 159 14.98 20.11 -7.88
C PRO A 159 13.48 20.41 -7.96
N ILE A 160 12.96 20.73 -9.15
CA ILE A 160 11.52 20.98 -9.37
C ILE A 160 10.75 19.68 -9.15
N ASN A 161 11.23 18.55 -9.64
CA ASN A 161 10.62 17.25 -9.43
C ASN A 161 10.64 16.86 -7.95
N GLU A 162 11.73 17.11 -7.26
CA GLU A 162 11.82 16.87 -5.82
C GLU A 162 10.77 17.69 -5.04
N ALA A 163 10.72 18.99 -5.28
CA ALA A 163 9.76 19.87 -4.60
C ALA A 163 8.31 19.46 -4.92
N THR A 164 8.03 19.11 -6.18
CA THR A 164 6.71 18.63 -6.61
C THR A 164 6.35 17.32 -5.94
N ALA A 165 7.28 16.38 -5.83
CA ALA A 165 7.06 15.09 -5.19
C ALA A 165 6.76 15.24 -3.68
N ARG A 166 7.52 16.08 -2.98
CA ARG A 166 7.30 16.37 -1.56
C ARG A 166 5.95 17.02 -1.32
N HIS A 167 5.62 18.05 -2.09
CA HIS A 167 4.33 18.71 -1.97
C HIS A 167 3.15 17.77 -2.23
N PHE A 168 3.25 16.93 -3.27
CA PHE A 168 2.21 15.93 -3.54
C PHE A 168 2.11 14.91 -2.40
N ALA A 169 3.24 14.45 -1.86
CA ALA A 169 3.25 13.48 -0.77
C ALA A 169 2.59 14.05 0.50
N ASP A 170 2.81 15.31 0.83
CA ASP A 170 2.17 15.98 1.95
C ASP A 170 0.65 16.06 1.77
N LEU A 171 0.18 16.44 0.58
CA LEU A 171 -1.25 16.48 0.26
C LEU A 171 -1.89 15.08 0.29
N ALA A 172 -1.19 14.08 -0.26
CA ALA A 172 -1.68 12.70 -0.24
C ALA A 172 -1.77 12.17 1.19
N MET A 173 -0.79 12.47 2.03
CA MET A 173 -0.77 12.08 3.44
C MET A 173 -1.93 12.73 4.21
N GLU A 174 -2.18 14.03 3.99
CA GLU A 174 -3.31 14.73 4.60
C GLU A 174 -4.66 14.14 4.18
N ALA A 175 -4.82 13.79 2.90
CA ALA A 175 -6.04 13.16 2.41
C ALA A 175 -6.24 11.75 3.02
N ILE A 176 -5.18 10.96 3.10
CA ILE A 176 -5.22 9.61 3.68
C ILE A 176 -5.52 9.68 5.18
N ASP A 177 -4.95 10.62 5.91
CA ASP A 177 -5.20 10.78 7.34
C ASP A 177 -6.67 11.10 7.62
N LYS A 178 -7.24 12.06 6.91
CA LYS A 178 -8.68 12.38 6.99
C LYS A 178 -9.58 11.19 6.66
N TYR A 179 -9.15 10.35 5.71
CA TYR A 179 -9.87 9.14 5.36
C TYR A 179 -9.81 8.09 6.48
N ILE A 180 -8.65 7.83 7.03
CA ILE A 180 -8.45 6.87 8.13
C ILE A 180 -9.24 7.30 9.37
N GLU A 181 -9.28 8.59 9.68
CA GLU A 181 -10.07 9.13 10.80
C GLU A 181 -11.58 8.88 10.66
N ARG A 182 -12.10 8.84 9.44
CA ARG A 182 -13.50 8.53 9.17
C ARG A 182 -13.82 7.04 9.21
N CYS A 183 -12.82 6.19 9.09
CA CYS A 183 -12.98 4.74 9.09
C CYS A 183 -12.75 4.12 10.47
N ALA A 184 -12.17 4.86 11.39
CA ALA A 184 -11.97 4.46 12.79
C ALA A 184 -13.22 4.70 13.62
#